data_a1b9f0ddb12a753e61acf44a444a1e80
#
_entry.id   a1b9f0ddb12a753e61acf44a444a1e80
#
_cell.length_a   1.000
_cell.length_b   1.000
_cell.length_c   1.000
_cell.angle_alpha   90.00
_cell.angle_beta   90.00
_cell.angle_gamma   90.00
#
_symmetry.space_group_name_H-M   'P 1'
#
loop_
_entity.id
_entity.type
_entity.pdbx_description
1 polymer ?
#
loop_
_entity_poly.entity_id
_entity_poly.type
_entity_poly.pdbx_seq_one_letter_code
_entity_poly.pdbx_strand_id
1 'polypeptide(L)'
;RPPRSTQGVSSAASDVYKRQALIRTKGEAGSGNIVEAVRHMRTVMNDISRLQTLSREQLVAEAKNMGAPLDLVIQVSESGKLPVPNFAAGGIATPADASLMMQLGAETVFVGSGIFKSEDPEARGKAIVEATTNFKNAGKVLEASKGLKSAMKGLDMSEIPENERLQERGW
;
A
#
# COMPACT_ATOMS: atom_id res chain seq x y z
N ARG A 1 17.67 -5.71 -15.38
CA ARG A 1 16.58 -5.63 -14.39
C ARG A 1 15.97 -4.24 -14.47
N PRO A 2 14.64 -4.06 -14.55
CA PRO A 2 14.04 -2.74 -14.47
C PRO A 2 14.34 -2.10 -13.11
N PRO A 3 14.45 -0.78 -13.04
CA PRO A 3 14.68 -0.07 -11.77
C PRO A 3 13.58 -0.40 -10.76
N ARG A 4 13.91 -0.49 -9.49
CA ARG A 4 13.01 -0.88 -8.39
C ARG A 4 11.75 -0.03 -8.29
N SER A 5 11.77 1.21 -8.79
CA SER A 5 10.63 2.12 -8.84
C SER A 5 9.50 1.69 -9.79
N THR A 6 9.75 0.72 -10.69
CA THR A 6 8.75 0.22 -11.65
C THR A 6 8.08 -1.09 -11.23
N GLN A 7 8.27 -1.52 -10.00
CA GLN A 7 7.80 -2.83 -9.51
C GLN A 7 6.34 -2.87 -9.02
N GLY A 8 5.56 -1.79 -9.15
CA GLY A 8 4.20 -1.75 -8.64
C GLY A 8 3.29 -2.81 -9.26
N VAL A 9 2.74 -2.53 -10.44
CA VAL A 9 1.77 -3.43 -11.10
C VAL A 9 2.43 -4.71 -11.64
N SER A 10 3.69 -4.66 -12.11
CA SER A 10 4.39 -5.84 -12.61
C SER A 10 4.57 -6.91 -11.54
N SER A 11 4.98 -6.52 -10.34
CA SER A 11 5.08 -7.42 -9.19
C SER A 11 3.71 -7.96 -8.79
N ALA A 12 2.70 -7.09 -8.69
CA ALA A 12 1.33 -7.47 -8.37
C ALA A 12 0.73 -8.43 -9.39
N ALA A 13 0.91 -8.20 -10.70
CA ALA A 13 0.43 -9.10 -11.75
C ALA A 13 1.13 -10.47 -11.70
N SER A 14 2.44 -10.51 -11.42
CA SER A 14 3.16 -11.76 -11.20
C SER A 14 2.64 -12.53 -10.00
N ASP A 15 2.31 -11.85 -8.92
CA ASP A 15 1.78 -12.46 -7.70
C ASP A 15 0.39 -13.04 -7.92
N VAL A 16 -0.49 -12.33 -8.65
CA VAL A 16 -1.80 -12.85 -9.05
C VAL A 16 -1.66 -14.11 -9.92
N TYR A 17 -0.74 -14.11 -10.87
CA TYR A 17 -0.45 -15.29 -11.70
C TYR A 17 -0.04 -16.49 -10.86
N LYS A 18 0.67 -16.28 -9.75
CA LYS A 18 1.04 -17.33 -8.78
C LYS A 18 -0.11 -17.75 -7.85
N ARG A 19 -1.35 -17.35 -8.13
CA ARG A 19 -2.56 -17.70 -7.37
C ARG A 19 -2.58 -17.15 -5.93
N GLN A 20 -2.03 -15.98 -5.71
CA GLN A 20 -2.15 -15.32 -4.42
C GLN A 20 -3.57 -14.77 -4.20
N ALA A 21 -4.07 -14.88 -2.98
CA ALA A 21 -5.40 -14.41 -2.61
C ALA A 21 -5.45 -12.90 -2.32
N LEU A 22 -4.30 -12.28 -2.08
CA LEU A 22 -4.14 -10.85 -1.81
C LEU A 22 -2.73 -10.39 -2.15
N ILE A 23 -2.57 -9.09 -2.32
CA ILE A 23 -1.29 -8.42 -2.50
C ILE A 23 -1.11 -7.41 -1.37
N ARG A 24 0.11 -7.25 -0.93
CA ARG A 24 0.48 -6.24 0.05
C ARG A 24 1.54 -5.31 -0.52
N THR A 25 1.29 -4.00 -0.50
CA THR A 25 2.31 -3.01 -0.85
C THR A 25 3.46 -3.05 0.16
N LYS A 26 4.65 -2.69 -0.31
CA LYS A 26 5.87 -2.72 0.51
C LYS A 26 6.20 -1.31 1.00
N GLY A 27 5.62 -0.93 2.15
CA GLY A 27 6.07 0.25 2.89
C GLY A 27 7.20 -0.11 3.86
N GLU A 28 7.71 0.86 4.61
CA GLU A 28 8.76 0.63 5.60
C GLU A 28 8.14 0.20 6.93
N ALA A 29 8.08 -1.12 7.15
CA ALA A 29 7.51 -1.69 8.36
C ALA A 29 8.41 -1.41 9.58
N GLY A 30 7.79 -1.07 10.71
CA GLY A 30 8.52 -0.79 11.95
C GLY A 30 8.97 0.65 12.11
N SER A 31 8.87 1.48 11.08
CA SER A 31 9.28 2.89 11.09
C SER A 31 8.29 3.84 11.76
N GLY A 32 6.99 3.49 11.78
CA GLY A 32 5.95 4.46 12.18
C GLY A 32 5.85 5.66 11.23
N ASN A 33 6.43 5.56 10.03
CA ASN A 33 6.46 6.59 9.01
C ASN A 33 5.82 6.05 7.72
N ILE A 34 4.72 6.66 7.30
CA ILE A 34 3.86 6.18 6.20
C ILE A 34 4.38 6.57 4.80
N VAL A 35 5.41 7.41 4.70
CA VAL A 35 5.85 8.01 3.42
C VAL A 35 6.10 6.96 2.34
N GLU A 36 6.80 5.88 2.65
CA GLU A 36 7.07 4.83 1.66
C GLU A 36 5.81 4.05 1.26
N ALA A 37 4.88 3.82 2.19
CA ALA A 37 3.59 3.19 1.86
C ALA A 37 2.78 4.07 0.91
N VAL A 38 2.77 5.40 1.12
CA VAL A 38 2.12 6.37 0.23
C VAL A 38 2.76 6.36 -1.16
N ARG A 39 4.10 6.36 -1.24
CA ARG A 39 4.81 6.28 -2.53
C ARG A 39 4.42 5.03 -3.30
N HIS A 40 4.47 3.87 -2.67
CA HIS A 40 4.13 2.61 -3.30
C HIS A 40 2.68 2.56 -3.76
N MET A 41 1.74 2.98 -2.91
CA MET A 41 0.32 3.00 -3.30
C MET A 41 0.09 3.91 -4.49
N ARG A 42 0.67 5.12 -4.50
CA ARG A 42 0.58 6.04 -5.64
C ARG A 42 1.18 5.45 -6.91
N THR A 43 2.32 4.74 -6.81
CA THR A 43 2.91 4.07 -7.97
C THR A 43 1.96 3.02 -8.55
N VAL A 44 1.41 2.14 -7.70
CA VAL A 44 0.45 1.11 -8.13
C VAL A 44 -0.78 1.73 -8.79
N MET A 45 -1.38 2.75 -8.17
CA MET A 45 -2.59 3.39 -8.71
C MET A 45 -2.33 4.17 -9.99
N ASN A 46 -1.17 4.82 -10.11
CA ASN A 46 -0.76 5.50 -11.33
C ASN A 46 -0.52 4.51 -12.48
N ASP A 47 0.12 3.37 -12.21
CA ASP A 47 0.34 2.33 -13.21
C ASP A 47 -0.99 1.72 -13.69
N ILE A 48 -1.93 1.45 -12.78
CA ILE A 48 -3.27 1.00 -13.14
C ILE A 48 -3.97 2.03 -14.03
N SER A 49 -3.95 3.31 -13.63
CA SER A 49 -4.56 4.40 -14.40
C SER A 49 -3.92 4.53 -15.78
N ARG A 50 -2.61 4.39 -15.87
CA ARG A 50 -1.87 4.39 -17.14
C ARG A 50 -2.31 3.24 -18.06
N LEU A 51 -2.42 2.03 -17.53
CA LEU A 51 -2.89 0.88 -18.33
C LEU A 51 -4.27 1.10 -18.93
N GLN A 52 -5.17 1.81 -18.25
CA GLN A 52 -6.51 2.12 -18.74
C GLN A 52 -6.51 3.06 -19.96
N THR A 53 -5.42 3.77 -20.21
CA THR A 53 -5.28 4.70 -21.33
C THR A 53 -4.61 4.10 -22.57
N LEU A 54 -4.08 2.89 -22.47
CA LEU A 54 -3.33 2.23 -23.53
C LEU A 54 -4.22 1.50 -24.53
N SER A 55 -3.82 1.52 -25.82
CA SER A 55 -4.43 0.66 -26.84
C SER A 55 -4.07 -0.81 -26.62
N ARG A 56 -4.80 -1.71 -27.28
CA ARG A 56 -4.56 -3.15 -27.16
C ARG A 56 -3.12 -3.54 -27.58
N GLU A 57 -2.60 -2.93 -28.61
CA GLU A 57 -1.22 -3.15 -29.09
C GLU A 57 -0.19 -2.68 -28.07
N GLN A 58 -0.45 -1.53 -27.44
CA GLN A 58 0.39 -1.00 -26.37
C GLN A 58 0.36 -1.89 -25.12
N LEU A 59 -0.80 -2.46 -24.76
CA LEU A 59 -0.92 -3.42 -23.65
C LEU A 59 -0.08 -4.68 -23.90
N VAL A 60 0.03 -5.17 -25.15
CA VAL A 60 0.91 -6.30 -25.48
C VAL A 60 2.38 -5.96 -25.19
N ALA A 61 2.82 -4.77 -25.63
CA ALA A 61 4.18 -4.31 -25.35
C ALA A 61 4.43 -4.14 -23.86
N GLU A 62 3.46 -3.57 -23.14
CA GLU A 62 3.57 -3.34 -21.72
C GLU A 62 3.59 -4.64 -20.91
N ALA A 63 2.75 -5.61 -21.25
CA ALA A 63 2.77 -6.95 -20.65
C ALA A 63 4.15 -7.62 -20.79
N LYS A 64 4.78 -7.48 -21.95
CA LYS A 64 6.15 -7.98 -22.19
C LYS A 64 7.18 -7.23 -21.33
N ASN A 65 7.07 -5.90 -21.23
CA ASN A 65 7.98 -5.09 -20.41
C ASN A 65 7.85 -5.43 -18.92
N MET A 66 6.64 -5.69 -18.44
CA MET A 66 6.35 -6.08 -17.06
C MET A 66 6.71 -7.54 -16.76
N GLY A 67 6.89 -8.38 -17.78
CA GLY A 67 7.00 -9.83 -17.62
C GLY A 67 5.71 -10.45 -17.05
N ALA A 68 4.55 -9.85 -17.35
CA ALA A 68 3.25 -10.25 -16.85
C ALA A 68 2.39 -10.92 -17.94
N PRO A 69 1.49 -11.86 -17.60
CA PRO A 69 0.54 -12.43 -18.55
C PRO A 69 -0.35 -11.34 -19.16
N LEU A 70 -0.50 -11.37 -20.48
CA LEU A 70 -1.26 -10.35 -21.23
C LEU A 70 -2.73 -10.26 -20.79
N ASP A 71 -3.37 -11.39 -20.56
CA ASP A 71 -4.75 -11.46 -20.09
C ASP A 71 -5.00 -10.76 -18.77
N LEU A 72 -4.04 -10.87 -17.83
CA LEU A 72 -4.11 -10.13 -16.56
C LEU A 72 -3.91 -8.62 -16.77
N VAL A 73 -3.00 -8.22 -17.66
CA VAL A 73 -2.79 -6.79 -17.96
C VAL A 73 -4.03 -6.19 -18.62
N ILE A 74 -4.68 -6.93 -19.53
CA ILE A 74 -5.97 -6.54 -20.13
C ILE A 74 -7.05 -6.43 -19.05
N GLN A 75 -7.19 -7.44 -18.19
CA GLN A 75 -8.18 -7.43 -17.10
C GLN A 75 -8.01 -6.20 -16.17
N VAL A 76 -6.76 -5.85 -15.82
CA VAL A 76 -6.48 -4.65 -15.00
C VAL A 76 -6.81 -3.38 -15.76
N SER A 77 -6.47 -3.29 -17.04
CA SER A 77 -6.79 -2.15 -17.90
C SER A 77 -8.31 -1.91 -18.00
N GLU A 78 -9.09 -2.97 -18.17
CA GLU A 78 -10.56 -2.90 -18.30
C GLU A 78 -11.25 -2.59 -16.96
N SER A 79 -10.78 -3.22 -15.87
CA SER A 79 -11.44 -3.11 -14.56
C SER A 79 -10.98 -1.89 -13.74
N GLY A 80 -9.81 -1.32 -14.04
CA GLY A 80 -9.20 -0.25 -13.26
C GLY A 80 -8.74 -0.66 -11.85
N LYS A 81 -8.60 -1.96 -11.61
CA LYS A 81 -8.16 -2.51 -10.31
C LYS A 81 -7.44 -3.85 -10.48
N LEU A 82 -6.69 -4.24 -9.47
CA LEU A 82 -6.11 -5.57 -9.41
C LEU A 82 -7.20 -6.63 -9.19
N PRO A 83 -7.04 -7.86 -9.74
CA PRO A 83 -8.03 -8.94 -9.60
C PRO A 83 -8.05 -9.57 -8.21
N VAL A 84 -7.18 -9.14 -7.30
CA VAL A 84 -7.13 -9.54 -5.89
C VAL A 84 -6.98 -8.30 -5.01
N PRO A 85 -7.45 -8.34 -3.74
CA PRO A 85 -7.35 -7.20 -2.83
C PRO A 85 -5.92 -6.70 -2.64
N ASN A 86 -5.74 -5.39 -2.68
CA ASN A 86 -4.47 -4.72 -2.45
C ASN A 86 -4.44 -4.06 -1.08
N PHE A 87 -3.61 -4.58 -0.18
CA PHE A 87 -3.47 -4.13 1.19
C PHE A 87 -2.27 -3.20 1.32
N ALA A 88 -2.48 -2.05 1.96
CA ALA A 88 -1.38 -1.16 2.32
C ALA A 88 -0.68 -1.64 3.60
N ALA A 89 0.64 -1.59 3.61
CA ALA A 89 1.44 -1.97 4.77
C ALA A 89 2.71 -1.14 4.90
N GLY A 90 3.14 -0.98 6.14
CA GLY A 90 4.38 -0.29 6.50
C GLY A 90 4.16 1.16 6.95
N GLY A 91 4.59 1.47 8.15
CA GLY A 91 4.61 2.81 8.71
C GLY A 91 3.28 3.35 9.25
N ILE A 92 2.17 2.64 9.10
CA ILE A 92 0.87 3.08 9.60
C ILE A 92 0.88 3.05 11.14
N ALA A 93 0.66 4.19 11.78
CA ALA A 93 0.70 4.35 13.24
C ALA A 93 -0.52 5.08 13.83
N THR A 94 -1.31 5.75 12.99
CA THR A 94 -2.45 6.55 13.42
C THR A 94 -3.72 6.22 12.62
N PRO A 95 -4.92 6.55 13.14
CA PRO A 95 -6.17 6.46 12.39
C PRO A 95 -6.14 7.28 11.08
N ALA A 96 -5.51 8.45 11.11
CA ALA A 96 -5.35 9.30 9.93
C ALA A 96 -4.51 8.62 8.85
N ASP A 97 -3.42 7.92 9.22
CA ASP A 97 -2.60 7.15 8.27
C ASP A 97 -3.43 6.06 7.59
N ALA A 98 -4.20 5.30 8.38
CA ALA A 98 -5.06 4.25 7.85
C ALA A 98 -6.10 4.81 6.87
N SER A 99 -6.78 5.89 7.26
CA SER A 99 -7.74 6.59 6.40
C SER A 99 -7.08 7.09 5.10
N LEU A 100 -5.89 7.68 5.19
CA LEU A 100 -5.14 8.15 4.02
C LEU A 100 -4.85 7.00 3.04
N MET A 101 -4.39 5.86 3.52
CA MET A 101 -4.11 4.72 2.65
C MET A 101 -5.36 4.20 1.95
N MET A 102 -6.49 4.15 2.65
CA MET A 102 -7.79 3.78 2.06
C MET A 102 -8.22 4.79 0.98
N GLN A 103 -8.02 6.09 1.22
CA GLN A 103 -8.34 7.15 0.25
C GLN A 103 -7.42 7.11 -0.98
N LEU A 104 -6.20 6.62 -0.85
CA LEU A 104 -5.27 6.43 -1.95
C LEU A 104 -5.55 5.18 -2.78
N GLY A 105 -6.54 4.36 -2.41
CA GLY A 105 -6.97 3.20 -3.18
C GLY A 105 -6.59 1.84 -2.58
N ALA A 106 -6.06 1.79 -1.37
CA ALA A 106 -5.94 0.53 -0.65
C ALA A 106 -7.33 -0.04 -0.33
N GLU A 107 -7.48 -1.36 -0.37
CA GLU A 107 -8.73 -2.02 -0.01
C GLU A 107 -8.77 -2.41 1.47
N THR A 108 -7.63 -2.44 2.13
CA THR A 108 -7.48 -2.49 3.58
C THR A 108 -6.02 -2.18 3.98
N VAL A 109 -5.72 -2.27 5.29
CA VAL A 109 -4.39 -1.99 5.84
C VAL A 109 -3.88 -3.14 6.70
N PHE A 110 -2.55 -3.35 6.67
CA PHE A 110 -1.84 -4.18 7.64
C PHE A 110 -1.11 -3.28 8.64
N VAL A 111 -1.41 -3.42 9.91
CA VAL A 111 -0.79 -2.62 10.97
C VAL A 111 -0.24 -3.53 12.05
N GLY A 112 1.05 -3.40 12.33
CA GLY A 112 1.74 -4.15 13.38
C GLY A 112 2.31 -3.21 14.44
N SER A 113 3.57 -2.81 14.27
CA SER A 113 4.28 -1.96 15.23
C SER A 113 3.57 -0.65 15.56
N GLY A 114 2.84 -0.06 14.63
CA GLY A 114 2.05 1.16 14.87
C GLY A 114 0.99 0.99 15.94
N ILE A 115 0.46 -0.22 16.11
CA ILE A 115 -0.44 -0.58 17.22
C ILE A 115 0.39 -0.99 18.44
N PHE A 116 1.22 -2.03 18.32
CA PHE A 116 1.85 -2.69 19.45
C PHE A 116 2.93 -1.85 20.17
N LYS A 117 3.53 -0.87 19.49
CA LYS A 117 4.48 0.09 20.08
C LYS A 117 3.83 1.43 20.48
N SER A 118 2.53 1.56 20.38
CA SER A 118 1.80 2.70 20.92
C SER A 118 1.66 2.58 22.44
N GLU A 119 1.39 3.69 23.10
CA GLU A 119 1.21 3.71 24.57
C GLU A 119 -0.05 2.96 25.03
N ASP A 120 -1.05 2.86 24.15
CA ASP A 120 -2.30 2.11 24.38
C ASP A 120 -2.66 1.33 23.11
N PRO A 121 -2.15 0.08 22.96
CA PRO A 121 -2.38 -0.71 21.76
C PRO A 121 -3.84 -1.08 21.51
N GLU A 122 -4.63 -1.30 22.55
CA GLU A 122 -6.04 -1.67 22.42
C GLU A 122 -6.86 -0.51 21.85
N ALA A 123 -6.77 0.68 22.46
CA ALA A 123 -7.44 1.87 21.96
C ALA A 123 -6.96 2.24 20.56
N ARG A 124 -5.66 2.14 20.30
CA ARG A 124 -5.06 2.40 18.99
C ARG A 124 -5.58 1.46 17.91
N GLY A 125 -5.67 0.17 18.21
CA GLY A 125 -6.20 -0.83 17.30
C GLY A 125 -7.66 -0.58 16.94
N LYS A 126 -8.51 -0.33 17.94
CA LYS A 126 -9.93 0.01 17.73
C LYS A 126 -10.09 1.26 16.86
N ALA A 127 -9.32 2.31 17.14
CA ALA A 127 -9.35 3.57 16.40
C ALA A 127 -8.91 3.42 14.93
N ILE A 128 -7.89 2.61 14.67
CA ILE A 128 -7.44 2.30 13.30
C ILE A 128 -8.51 1.52 12.54
N VAL A 129 -9.17 0.54 13.16
CA VAL A 129 -10.27 -0.21 12.54
C VAL A 129 -11.44 0.72 12.19
N GLU A 130 -11.83 1.58 13.13
CA GLU A 130 -12.91 2.55 12.91
C GLU A 130 -12.59 3.52 11.77
N ALA A 131 -11.36 4.06 11.73
CA ALA A 131 -10.91 4.95 10.65
C ALA A 131 -10.82 4.25 9.31
N THR A 132 -10.39 2.98 9.27
CA THR A 132 -10.34 2.17 8.05
C THR A 132 -11.75 1.93 7.51
N THR A 133 -12.69 1.58 8.38
CA THR A 133 -14.09 1.32 8.01
C THR A 133 -14.79 2.57 7.52
N ASN A 134 -14.51 3.71 8.13
CA ASN A 134 -15.19 4.99 7.87
C ASN A 134 -14.30 6.01 7.16
N PHE A 135 -13.32 5.59 6.39
CA PHE A 135 -12.27 6.45 5.82
C PHE A 135 -12.79 7.61 4.95
N LYS A 136 -14.00 7.51 4.40
CA LYS A 136 -14.66 8.59 3.62
C LYS A 136 -15.38 9.61 4.51
N ASN A 137 -15.52 9.36 5.81
CA ASN A 137 -16.18 10.24 6.74
C ASN A 137 -15.16 10.90 7.66
N ALA A 138 -14.75 12.12 7.31
CA ALA A 138 -13.74 12.87 8.07
C ALA A 138 -14.14 13.08 9.54
N GLY A 139 -15.44 13.27 9.85
CA GLY A 139 -15.95 13.41 11.22
C GLY A 139 -15.70 12.14 12.04
N LYS A 140 -16.01 10.97 11.50
CA LYS A 140 -15.74 9.69 12.18
C LYS A 140 -14.25 9.41 12.36
N VAL A 141 -13.42 9.73 11.36
CA VAL A 141 -11.96 9.61 11.49
C VAL A 141 -11.41 10.54 12.57
N LEU A 142 -11.95 11.77 12.66
CA LEU A 142 -11.59 12.70 13.72
C LEU A 142 -12.01 12.17 15.10
N GLU A 143 -13.24 11.68 15.26
CA GLU A 143 -13.71 11.10 16.53
C GLU A 143 -12.85 9.89 16.94
N ALA A 144 -12.55 8.99 16.03
CA ALA A 144 -11.67 7.85 16.29
C ALA A 144 -10.24 8.27 16.70
N SER A 145 -9.82 9.49 16.36
CA SER A 145 -8.49 10.01 16.69
C SER A 145 -8.43 10.73 18.04
N LYS A 146 -9.59 11.07 18.64
CA LYS A 146 -9.66 11.79 19.91
C LYS A 146 -9.30 10.91 21.12
N GLY A 147 -8.66 11.50 22.10
CA GLY A 147 -8.37 10.85 23.38
C GLY A 147 -7.35 9.72 23.32
N LEU A 148 -6.74 9.48 22.16
CA LEU A 148 -5.68 8.47 22.02
C LEU A 148 -4.40 8.98 22.70
N LYS A 149 -3.75 8.07 23.44
CA LYS A 149 -2.42 8.32 23.97
C LYS A 149 -1.37 8.38 22.85
N SER A 150 -0.09 8.55 23.19
CA SER A 150 0.99 8.70 22.22
C SER A 150 1.04 7.56 21.22
N ALA A 151 1.18 7.92 19.94
CA ALA A 151 1.47 6.96 18.89
C ALA A 151 2.92 6.48 18.99
N MET A 152 3.26 5.39 18.31
CA MET A 152 4.64 5.01 18.11
C MET A 152 5.42 6.18 17.47
N LYS A 153 6.63 6.44 17.96
CA LYS A 153 7.52 7.47 17.38
C LYS A 153 7.89 7.06 15.95
N GLY A 154 7.66 7.96 15.01
CA GLY A 154 8.10 7.78 13.62
C GLY A 154 9.61 7.94 13.48
N LEU A 155 10.22 7.15 12.63
CA LEU A 155 11.62 7.26 12.24
C LEU A 155 11.72 7.96 10.88
N ASP A 156 12.68 8.87 10.72
CA ASP A 156 12.98 9.40 9.39
C ASP A 156 13.66 8.32 8.55
N MET A 157 13.34 8.27 7.27
CA MET A 157 13.93 7.28 6.35
C MET A 157 15.44 7.46 6.20
N SER A 158 15.95 8.68 6.39
CA SER A 158 17.38 8.97 6.38
C SER A 158 18.14 8.40 7.60
N GLU A 159 17.43 8.15 8.70
CA GLU A 159 18.00 7.56 9.93
C GLU A 159 18.11 6.02 9.84
N ILE A 160 17.45 5.40 8.85
CA ILE A 160 17.49 3.95 8.64
C ILE A 160 18.63 3.63 7.66
N PRO A 161 19.63 2.85 8.05
CA PRO A 161 20.69 2.41 7.15
C PRO A 161 20.13 1.73 5.89
N GLU A 162 20.73 1.98 4.73
CA GLU A 162 20.22 1.47 3.44
C GLU A 162 20.05 -0.06 3.43
N ASN A 163 20.99 -0.78 4.02
CA ASN A 163 20.95 -2.24 4.12
C ASN A 163 19.84 -2.77 5.06
N GLU A 164 19.26 -1.90 5.88
CA GLU A 164 18.16 -2.23 6.79
C GLU A 164 16.80 -1.85 6.25
N ARG A 165 16.73 -1.04 5.20
CA ARG A 165 15.46 -0.63 4.58
C ARG A 165 14.80 -1.83 3.89
N LEU A 166 13.52 -2.05 4.18
CA LEU A 166 12.75 -3.17 3.63
C LEU A 166 12.64 -3.10 2.10
N GLN A 167 12.58 -1.90 1.54
CA GLN A 167 12.56 -1.71 0.09
C GLN A 167 13.84 -2.20 -0.61
N GLU A 168 14.95 -2.30 0.13
CA GLU A 168 16.24 -2.78 -0.38
C GLU A 168 16.45 -4.28 -0.14
N ARG A 169 15.65 -4.90 0.74
CA ARG A 169 15.77 -6.31 1.08
C ARG A 169 14.99 -7.19 0.11
N GLY A 170 15.56 -8.33 -0.22
CA GLY A 170 14.80 -9.44 -0.79
C GLY A 170 14.73 -9.51 -2.32
N TRP A 171 15.81 -9.14 -3.00
CA TRP A 171 15.97 -9.35 -4.45
C TRP A 171 17.38 -9.79 -4.82
#